data_8bf82d1648bc71accb1a585ba4bdb83a
#
_entry.id   8bf82d1648bc71accb1a585ba4bdb83a
#
_cell.length_a   1.000
_cell.length_b   1.000
_cell.length_c   1.000
_cell.angle_alpha   90.00
_cell.angle_beta   90.00
_cell.angle_gamma   90.00
#
_symmetry.space_group_name_H-M   'P 1'
#
loop_
_entity.id
_entity.type
_entity.pdbx_description
1 polymer ?
#
loop_
_entity_poly.entity_id
_entity_poly.type
_entity_poly.pdbx_seq_one_letter_code
_entity_poly.pdbx_strand_id
1 'polypeptide(L)'
;RAIIDYPDRRLQTGVPSSYIRVRDEGDKVTLTYKSFASLSISGAGEVEVVTSSFSDSVQIFEAVGLEVVSLQESRRETWRRGSCEIVLDEWPWLDPYIEIEGGTESEVREVSNELGLDWSTAKFGDVMVAYRDQYPHLKEADTIGMIPEVLFSSPPPDFLRREG
;
A
#
# COMPACT_ATOMS: atom_id res chain seq x y z
N ARG A 1 1.68 9.68 2.66
CA ARG A 1 0.44 9.55 1.86
C ARG A 1 -0.79 9.77 2.70
N ALA A 2 -1.85 10.28 2.08
CA ALA A 2 -3.19 10.35 2.66
C ALA A 2 -4.10 9.32 1.96
N ILE A 3 -4.80 8.52 2.75
CA ILE A 3 -5.88 7.65 2.28
C ILE A 3 -7.18 8.42 2.49
N ILE A 4 -7.96 8.51 1.44
CA ILE A 4 -9.16 9.34 1.38
C ILE A 4 -10.36 8.44 1.11
N ASP A 5 -11.41 8.64 1.89
CA ASP A 5 -12.68 7.91 1.79
C ASP A 5 -13.83 8.83 2.21
N TYR A 6 -15.04 8.36 2.07
CA TYR A 6 -16.19 8.97 2.72
C TYR A 6 -16.14 8.77 4.24
N PRO A 7 -16.83 9.60 5.04
CA PRO A 7 -16.87 9.44 6.50
C PRO A 7 -17.33 8.06 6.98
N ASP A 8 -18.20 7.40 6.19
CA ASP A 8 -18.69 6.04 6.45
C ASP A 8 -17.78 4.91 5.93
N ARG A 9 -16.60 5.27 5.37
CA ARG A 9 -15.60 4.30 4.85
C ARG A 9 -16.11 3.40 3.72
N ARG A 10 -17.12 3.82 2.98
CA ARG A 10 -17.80 2.96 1.98
C ARG A 10 -16.93 2.56 0.79
N LEU A 11 -15.81 3.25 0.50
CA LEU A 11 -14.87 2.77 -0.50
C LEU A 11 -14.11 1.54 0.02
N GLN A 12 -13.54 1.63 1.23
CA GLN A 12 -12.76 0.54 1.82
C GLN A 12 -13.62 -0.67 2.22
N THR A 13 -14.85 -0.42 2.67
CA THR A 13 -15.79 -1.47 3.08
C THR A 13 -16.68 -1.98 1.96
N GLY A 14 -16.62 -1.35 0.78
CA GLY A 14 -17.40 -1.73 -0.39
C GLY A 14 -16.94 -3.05 -1.03
N VAL A 15 -17.74 -3.53 -1.96
CA VAL A 15 -17.41 -4.71 -2.77
C VAL A 15 -17.54 -4.34 -4.25
N PRO A 16 -16.43 -4.26 -5.00
CA PRO A 16 -15.04 -4.46 -4.57
C PRO A 16 -14.54 -3.35 -3.61
N SER A 17 -13.65 -3.70 -2.69
CA SER A 17 -12.95 -2.73 -1.86
C SER A 17 -12.11 -1.79 -2.73
N SER A 18 -12.07 -0.52 -2.37
CA SER A 18 -11.30 0.49 -3.09
C SER A 18 -10.81 1.59 -2.14
N TYR A 19 -9.91 2.44 -2.61
CA TYR A 19 -9.52 3.66 -1.92
C TYR A 19 -9.01 4.72 -2.88
N ILE A 20 -9.01 5.96 -2.42
CA ILE A 20 -8.29 7.07 -3.05
C ILE A 20 -7.04 7.34 -2.22
N ARG A 21 -5.92 7.59 -2.88
CA ARG A 21 -4.65 7.91 -2.24
C ARG A 21 -4.04 9.15 -2.88
N VAL A 22 -3.64 10.10 -2.07
CA VAL A 22 -2.70 11.15 -2.45
C VAL A 22 -1.35 10.82 -1.82
N ARG A 23 -0.29 10.74 -2.61
CA ARG A 23 1.06 10.41 -2.15
C ARG A 23 2.02 11.50 -2.58
N ASP A 24 2.81 12.00 -1.63
CA ASP A 24 4.00 12.79 -1.88
C ASP A 24 5.20 11.82 -1.88
N GLU A 25 5.92 11.76 -3.00
CA GLU A 25 7.10 10.90 -3.20
C GLU A 25 8.40 11.71 -3.13
N GLY A 26 8.30 13.01 -2.81
CA GLY A 26 9.42 13.93 -2.73
C GLY A 26 9.69 14.66 -4.06
N ASP A 27 9.80 13.93 -5.15
CA ASP A 27 10.01 14.47 -6.50
C ASP A 27 8.71 14.70 -7.27
N LYS A 28 7.65 14.03 -6.89
CA LYS A 28 6.30 14.15 -7.47
C LYS A 28 5.21 13.88 -6.45
N VAL A 29 4.01 14.34 -6.75
CA VAL A 29 2.79 13.98 -6.02
C VAL A 29 1.89 13.20 -6.95
N THR A 30 1.41 12.05 -6.49
CA THR A 30 0.48 11.20 -7.24
C THR A 30 -0.88 11.13 -6.58
N LEU A 31 -1.93 11.08 -7.40
CA LEU A 31 -3.30 10.82 -7.02
C LEU A 31 -3.71 9.51 -7.66
N THR A 32 -4.06 8.53 -6.84
CA THR A 32 -4.40 7.17 -7.26
C THR A 32 -5.80 6.79 -6.78
N TYR A 33 -6.61 6.22 -7.66
CA TYR A 33 -7.77 5.40 -7.28
C TYR A 33 -7.40 3.94 -7.51
N LYS A 34 -7.55 3.11 -6.48
CA LYS A 34 -7.26 1.68 -6.57
C LYS A 34 -8.46 0.86 -6.12
N SER A 35 -8.80 -0.19 -6.87
CA SER A 35 -9.89 -1.11 -6.57
C SER A 35 -9.42 -2.56 -6.65
N PHE A 36 -9.94 -3.43 -5.79
CA PHE A 36 -9.54 -4.83 -5.65
C PHE A 36 -10.69 -5.75 -6.02
N ALA A 37 -10.82 -6.08 -7.29
CA ALA A 37 -11.85 -7.02 -7.76
C ALA A 37 -11.52 -8.48 -7.38
N SER A 38 -10.22 -8.81 -7.19
CA SER A 38 -9.75 -10.10 -6.67
C SER A 38 -8.32 -9.97 -6.13
N LEU A 39 -7.92 -10.87 -5.21
CA LEU A 39 -6.54 -11.00 -4.72
C LEU A 39 -5.69 -11.80 -5.73
N SER A 40 -5.51 -11.27 -6.94
CA SER A 40 -4.67 -11.88 -7.99
C SER A 40 -3.72 -10.83 -8.57
N ILE A 41 -2.63 -11.28 -9.20
CA ILE A 41 -1.62 -10.42 -9.85
C ILE A 41 -2.26 -9.39 -10.80
N SER A 42 -3.41 -9.71 -11.40
CA SER A 42 -4.16 -8.85 -12.34
C SER A 42 -5.49 -8.32 -11.78
N GLY A 43 -5.76 -8.49 -10.49
CA GLY A 43 -7.07 -8.21 -9.89
C GLY A 43 -7.28 -6.77 -9.42
N ALA A 44 -6.27 -5.92 -9.47
CA ALA A 44 -6.37 -4.52 -9.07
C ALA A 44 -6.59 -3.62 -10.29
N GLY A 45 -7.71 -2.88 -10.28
CA GLY A 45 -7.89 -1.74 -11.17
C GLY A 45 -7.21 -0.52 -10.56
N GLU A 46 -6.33 0.14 -11.32
CA GLU A 46 -5.62 1.34 -10.84
C GLU A 46 -5.70 2.45 -11.89
N VAL A 47 -6.04 3.65 -11.43
CA VAL A 47 -5.95 4.90 -12.22
C VAL A 47 -5.08 5.86 -11.41
N GLU A 48 -3.97 6.28 -11.99
CA GLU A 48 -3.04 7.21 -11.35
C GLU A 48 -2.77 8.42 -12.24
N VAL A 49 -2.69 9.58 -11.63
CA VAL A 49 -2.29 10.84 -12.27
C VAL A 49 -1.29 11.57 -11.39
N VAL A 50 -0.40 12.34 -12.03
CA VAL A 50 0.49 13.27 -11.32
C VAL A 50 -0.26 14.57 -11.07
N THR A 51 -0.12 15.10 -9.85
CA THR A 51 -0.65 16.40 -9.45
C THR A 51 0.48 17.31 -8.95
N SER A 52 0.22 18.62 -8.94
CA SER A 52 1.23 19.62 -8.54
C SER A 52 1.34 19.84 -7.03
N SER A 53 0.32 19.41 -6.24
CA SER A 53 0.25 19.73 -4.82
C SER A 53 -0.49 18.65 -4.04
N PHE A 54 0.15 18.16 -2.98
CA PHE A 54 -0.45 17.24 -2.03
C PHE A 54 -1.63 17.89 -1.29
N SER A 55 -1.40 19.09 -0.74
CA SER A 55 -2.41 19.79 0.07
C SER A 55 -3.64 20.17 -0.76
N ASP A 56 -3.43 20.68 -1.98
CA ASP A 56 -4.57 21.09 -2.82
C ASP A 56 -5.38 19.87 -3.29
N SER A 57 -4.69 18.76 -3.57
CA SER A 57 -5.36 17.50 -3.93
C SER A 57 -6.24 16.99 -2.79
N VAL A 58 -5.75 17.03 -1.54
CA VAL A 58 -6.53 16.66 -0.35
C VAL A 58 -7.71 17.62 -0.17
N GLN A 59 -7.50 18.93 -0.24
CA GLN A 59 -8.57 19.94 -0.09
C GLN A 59 -9.69 19.77 -1.10
N ILE A 60 -9.38 19.39 -2.34
CA ILE A 60 -10.42 19.13 -3.36
C ILE A 60 -11.35 17.99 -2.90
N PHE A 61 -10.81 16.91 -2.35
CA PHE A 61 -11.63 15.81 -1.85
C PHE A 61 -12.44 16.19 -0.61
N GLU A 62 -11.84 16.93 0.31
CA GLU A 62 -12.55 17.46 1.49
C GLU A 62 -13.71 18.38 1.08
N ALA A 63 -13.49 19.24 0.09
CA ALA A 63 -14.53 20.16 -0.43
C ALA A 63 -15.74 19.43 -1.02
N VAL A 64 -15.58 18.20 -1.49
CA VAL A 64 -16.70 17.38 -2.03
C VAL A 64 -17.22 16.33 -1.03
N GLY A 65 -16.81 16.42 0.23
CA GLY A 65 -17.37 15.64 1.32
C GLY A 65 -16.67 14.30 1.61
N LEU A 66 -15.46 14.11 1.09
CA LEU A 66 -14.57 13.05 1.52
C LEU A 66 -13.65 13.58 2.64
N GLU A 67 -12.96 12.67 3.34
CA GLU A 67 -12.02 13.03 4.41
C GLU A 67 -10.74 12.17 4.33
N VAL A 68 -9.67 12.69 4.92
CA VAL A 68 -8.47 11.88 5.17
C VAL A 68 -8.77 10.91 6.30
N VAL A 69 -8.86 9.64 5.98
CA VAL A 69 -9.19 8.57 6.93
C VAL A 69 -7.95 7.89 7.52
N SER A 70 -6.81 8.05 6.86
CA SER A 70 -5.52 7.55 7.33
C SER A 70 -4.38 8.38 6.74
N LEU A 71 -3.50 8.89 7.59
CA LEU A 71 -2.23 9.49 7.19
C LEU A 71 -1.11 8.48 7.43
N GLN A 72 -0.33 8.18 6.38
CA GLN A 72 0.65 7.10 6.44
C GLN A 72 2.01 7.54 5.91
N GLU A 73 3.06 7.06 6.56
CA GLU A 73 4.45 7.17 6.10
C GLU A 73 4.97 5.82 5.62
N SER A 74 5.86 5.85 4.66
CA SER A 74 6.72 4.73 4.28
C SER A 74 8.01 5.30 3.71
N ARG A 75 9.10 4.56 3.78
CA ARG A 75 10.34 4.87 3.07
C ARG A 75 10.48 3.86 1.95
N ARG A 76 10.89 4.36 0.78
CA ARG A 76 10.99 3.54 -0.42
C ARG A 76 12.27 3.84 -1.16
N GLU A 77 13.01 2.79 -1.51
CA GLU A 77 14.12 2.86 -2.43
C GLU A 77 13.75 2.03 -3.67
N THR A 78 13.82 2.66 -4.85
CA THR A 78 13.35 2.05 -6.09
C THR A 78 14.51 1.79 -7.05
N TRP A 79 14.60 0.58 -7.55
CA TRP A 79 15.54 0.12 -8.56
C TRP A 79 14.81 -0.40 -9.77
N ARG A 80 15.48 -0.44 -10.91
CA ARG A 80 14.93 -1.00 -12.14
C ARG A 80 15.84 -2.06 -12.74
N ARG A 81 15.25 -3.17 -13.16
CA ARG A 81 15.90 -4.23 -13.89
C ARG A 81 15.03 -4.62 -15.09
N GLY A 82 15.47 -4.24 -16.30
CA GLY A 82 14.64 -4.40 -17.51
C GLY A 82 13.33 -3.62 -17.40
N SER A 83 12.22 -4.32 -17.59
CA SER A 83 10.85 -3.80 -17.41
C SER A 83 10.36 -3.84 -15.96
N CYS A 84 11.07 -4.55 -15.06
CA CYS A 84 10.67 -4.68 -13.67
C CYS A 84 11.17 -3.52 -12.81
N GLU A 85 10.33 -3.15 -11.85
CA GLU A 85 10.67 -2.27 -10.75
C GLU A 85 10.91 -3.13 -9.49
N ILE A 86 11.99 -2.84 -8.78
CA ILE A 86 12.39 -3.51 -7.54
C ILE A 86 12.35 -2.45 -6.45
N VAL A 87 11.57 -2.67 -5.42
CA VAL A 87 11.34 -1.70 -4.36
C VAL A 87 11.75 -2.29 -3.03
N LEU A 88 12.58 -1.56 -2.29
CA LEU A 88 12.84 -1.79 -0.87
C LEU A 88 11.89 -0.90 -0.10
N ASP A 89 10.92 -1.49 0.58
CA ASP A 89 9.91 -0.77 1.36
C ASP A 89 10.14 -0.93 2.86
N GLU A 90 10.07 0.20 3.55
CA GLU A 90 10.01 0.26 5.01
C GLU A 90 8.69 0.89 5.42
N TRP A 91 8.00 0.25 6.37
CA TRP A 91 6.76 0.74 6.95
C TRP A 91 6.85 0.79 8.47
N PRO A 92 6.09 1.66 9.15
CA PRO A 92 6.01 1.63 10.59
C PRO A 92 5.68 0.24 11.11
N TRP A 93 6.43 -0.22 12.12
CA TRP A 93 6.20 -1.50 12.82
C TRP A 93 6.39 -2.77 11.97
N LEU A 94 6.97 -2.64 10.79
CA LEU A 94 7.22 -3.75 9.86
C LEU A 94 8.70 -3.81 9.51
N ASP A 95 9.28 -5.01 9.44
CA ASP A 95 10.62 -5.19 8.93
C ASP A 95 10.67 -4.81 7.44
N PRO A 96 11.78 -4.25 6.95
CA PRO A 96 11.91 -3.95 5.52
C PRO A 96 11.72 -5.18 4.65
N TYR A 97 11.05 -5.01 3.52
CA TYR A 97 10.81 -6.09 2.56
C TYR A 97 11.02 -5.61 1.12
N ILE A 98 11.07 -6.58 0.20
CA ILE A 98 11.27 -6.33 -1.23
C ILE A 98 9.96 -6.57 -1.96
N GLU A 99 9.53 -5.60 -2.79
CA GLU A 99 8.49 -5.77 -3.80
C GLU A 99 9.15 -5.83 -5.19
N ILE A 100 8.65 -6.70 -6.06
CA ILE A 100 9.05 -6.76 -7.46
C ILE A 100 7.79 -6.64 -8.31
N GLU A 101 7.72 -5.58 -9.11
CA GLU A 101 6.60 -5.32 -10.00
C GLU A 101 7.07 -5.44 -11.46
N GLY A 102 6.28 -6.09 -12.31
CA GLY A 102 6.59 -6.28 -13.72
C GLY A 102 5.35 -6.53 -14.56
N GLY A 103 5.50 -6.49 -15.87
CA GLY A 103 4.40 -6.67 -16.81
C GLY A 103 3.85 -8.09 -16.86
N THR A 104 4.69 -9.08 -16.50
CA THR A 104 4.33 -10.51 -16.51
C THR A 104 4.93 -11.24 -15.31
N GLU A 105 4.29 -12.33 -14.89
CA GLU A 105 4.83 -13.20 -13.83
C GLU A 105 6.22 -13.75 -14.20
N SER A 106 6.44 -14.06 -15.47
CA SER A 106 7.73 -14.59 -15.94
C SER A 106 8.88 -13.61 -15.70
N GLU A 107 8.68 -12.32 -16.00
CA GLU A 107 9.67 -11.26 -15.76
C GLU A 107 9.97 -11.09 -14.28
N VAL A 108 8.92 -11.05 -13.45
CA VAL A 108 9.07 -10.94 -11.99
C VAL A 108 9.82 -12.13 -11.42
N ARG A 109 9.52 -13.34 -11.88
CA ARG A 109 10.20 -14.58 -11.47
C ARG A 109 11.67 -14.60 -11.87
N GLU A 110 12.00 -14.13 -13.10
CA GLU A 110 13.37 -14.03 -13.58
C GLU A 110 14.20 -13.09 -12.69
N VAL A 111 13.68 -11.88 -12.42
CA VAL A 111 14.34 -10.90 -11.54
C VAL A 111 14.47 -11.43 -10.11
N SER A 112 13.45 -12.10 -9.57
CA SER A 112 13.50 -12.76 -8.26
C SER A 112 14.64 -13.77 -8.18
N ASN A 113 14.79 -14.61 -9.21
CA ASN A 113 15.88 -15.59 -9.29
C ASN A 113 17.26 -14.93 -9.42
N GLU A 114 17.39 -13.86 -10.23
CA GLU A 114 18.64 -13.09 -10.33
C GLU A 114 19.07 -12.49 -8.98
N LEU A 115 18.11 -12.07 -8.16
CA LEU A 115 18.36 -11.56 -6.81
C LEU A 115 18.60 -12.66 -5.78
N GLY A 116 18.50 -13.94 -6.16
CA GLY A 116 18.68 -15.07 -5.27
C GLY A 116 17.52 -15.29 -4.28
N LEU A 117 16.33 -14.75 -4.58
CA LEU A 117 15.15 -14.91 -3.75
C LEU A 117 14.47 -16.24 -4.03
N ASP A 118 13.94 -16.89 -2.99
CA ASP A 118 13.18 -18.13 -3.13
C ASP A 118 11.75 -17.83 -3.55
N TRP A 119 11.43 -18.09 -4.82
CA TRP A 119 10.10 -17.91 -5.36
C TRP A 119 9.00 -18.65 -4.60
N SER A 120 9.31 -19.77 -3.95
CA SER A 120 8.32 -20.53 -3.17
C SER A 120 7.79 -19.76 -1.96
N THR A 121 8.51 -18.74 -1.52
CA THR A 121 8.13 -17.85 -0.40
C THR A 121 7.45 -16.57 -0.87
N ALA A 122 7.31 -16.36 -2.19
CA ALA A 122 6.71 -15.15 -2.74
C ALA A 122 5.27 -14.96 -2.24
N LYS A 123 4.96 -13.73 -1.88
CA LYS A 123 3.62 -13.30 -1.44
C LYS A 123 3.04 -12.35 -2.47
N PHE A 124 1.72 -12.36 -2.62
CA PHE A 124 1.01 -11.51 -3.56
C PHE A 124 -0.08 -10.74 -2.85
N GLY A 125 -0.15 -9.44 -3.07
CA GLY A 125 -1.18 -8.58 -2.48
C GLY A 125 -0.64 -7.19 -2.12
N ASP A 126 -1.27 -6.58 -1.14
CA ASP A 126 -0.88 -5.27 -0.60
C ASP A 126 0.05 -5.42 0.63
N VAL A 127 0.44 -4.29 1.21
CA VAL A 127 1.29 -4.25 2.41
C VAL A 127 0.74 -5.08 3.59
N MET A 128 -0.58 -5.30 3.66
CA MET A 128 -1.15 -6.13 4.73
C MET A 128 -0.71 -7.59 4.66
N VAL A 129 -0.30 -8.07 3.49
CA VAL A 129 0.30 -9.40 3.34
C VAL A 129 1.61 -9.49 4.11
N ALA A 130 2.48 -8.47 4.03
CA ALA A 130 3.72 -8.40 4.80
C ALA A 130 3.43 -8.28 6.32
N TYR A 131 2.46 -7.45 6.71
CA TYR A 131 2.05 -7.38 8.12
C TYR A 131 1.55 -8.74 8.65
N ARG A 132 0.73 -9.46 7.91
CA ARG A 132 0.22 -10.79 8.34
C ARG A 132 1.30 -11.86 8.37
N ASP A 133 2.32 -11.74 7.54
CA ASP A 133 3.48 -12.65 7.57
C ASP A 133 4.31 -12.43 8.85
N GLN A 134 4.57 -11.17 9.22
CA GLN A 134 5.32 -10.82 10.43
C GLN A 134 4.50 -10.99 11.71
N TYR A 135 3.19 -10.75 11.63
CA TYR A 135 2.25 -10.83 12.76
C TYR A 135 1.13 -11.86 12.48
N PRO A 136 1.42 -13.18 12.60
CA PRO A 136 0.47 -14.24 12.20
C PRO A 136 -0.85 -14.27 12.98
N HIS A 137 -0.91 -13.56 14.11
CA HIS A 137 -2.12 -13.43 14.93
C HIS A 137 -3.15 -12.44 14.38
N LEU A 138 -2.80 -11.67 13.33
CA LEU A 138 -3.70 -10.70 12.72
C LEU A 138 -4.91 -11.38 12.09
N LYS A 139 -6.09 -10.82 12.35
CA LYS A 139 -7.33 -11.24 11.72
C LYS A 139 -7.50 -10.56 10.36
N GLU A 140 -8.37 -11.09 9.54
CA GLU A 140 -8.68 -10.51 8.23
C GLU A 140 -9.20 -9.07 8.33
N ALA A 141 -9.95 -8.77 9.38
CA ALA A 141 -10.47 -7.43 9.64
C ALA A 141 -9.41 -6.43 10.17
N ASP A 142 -8.27 -6.91 10.67
CA ASP A 142 -7.19 -6.04 11.15
C ASP A 142 -6.46 -5.44 9.95
N THR A 143 -6.47 -4.12 9.81
CA THR A 143 -5.84 -3.40 8.71
C THR A 143 -5.29 -2.04 9.13
N ILE A 144 -4.10 -1.70 8.62
CA ILE A 144 -3.52 -0.37 8.82
C ILE A 144 -4.31 0.72 8.10
N GLY A 145 -5.08 0.39 7.06
CA GLY A 145 -5.93 1.34 6.32
C GLY A 145 -7.05 1.97 7.16
N MET A 146 -7.39 1.37 8.30
CA MET A 146 -8.38 1.90 9.24
C MET A 146 -7.78 2.71 10.39
N ILE A 147 -6.45 2.81 10.48
CA ILE A 147 -5.75 3.57 11.52
C ILE A 147 -5.59 5.01 11.05
N PRO A 148 -5.98 6.02 11.88
CA PRO A 148 -5.84 7.42 11.49
C PRO A 148 -4.40 7.84 11.17
N GLU A 149 -3.41 7.30 11.90
CA GLU A 149 -2.00 7.62 11.72
C GLU A 149 -1.14 6.35 11.70
N VAL A 150 -0.39 6.15 10.63
CA VAL A 150 0.60 5.07 10.44
C VAL A 150 1.94 5.75 10.20
N LEU A 151 2.58 6.22 11.29
CA LEU A 151 3.79 7.02 11.26
C LEU A 151 4.94 6.28 11.96
N PHE A 152 6.19 6.50 11.53
CA PHE A 152 7.35 5.93 12.22
C PHE A 152 7.50 6.42 13.66
N SER A 153 6.94 7.60 13.97
CA SER A 153 6.92 8.16 15.32
C SER A 153 5.77 7.68 16.20
N SER A 154 4.74 7.06 15.61
CA SER A 154 3.56 6.58 16.35
C SER A 154 3.82 5.21 16.99
N PRO A 155 3.26 4.93 18.17
CA PRO A 155 3.33 3.59 18.76
C PRO A 155 2.50 2.59 17.93
N PRO A 156 2.89 1.30 17.91
CA PRO A 156 2.13 0.29 17.21
C PRO A 156 0.71 0.17 17.80
N PRO A 157 -0.32 -0.02 16.96
CA PRO A 157 -1.69 -0.19 17.39
C PRO A 157 -1.88 -1.49 18.19
N ASP A 158 -2.94 -1.55 18.99
CA ASP A 158 -3.16 -2.67 19.92
C ASP A 158 -3.26 -4.03 19.24
N PHE A 159 -3.79 -4.08 18.01
CA PHE A 159 -3.88 -5.35 17.30
C PHE A 159 -2.52 -5.92 16.86
N LEU A 160 -1.48 -5.07 16.71
CA LEU A 160 -0.09 -5.54 16.47
C LEU A 160 0.61 -6.01 17.76
N ARG A 161 0.12 -5.59 18.94
CA ARG A 161 0.72 -5.92 20.25
C ARG A 161 0.13 -7.18 20.89
N ARG A 162 -0.95 -7.74 20.37
CA ARG A 162 -1.56 -8.94 20.93
C ARG A 162 -0.55 -10.08 20.81
N GLU A 163 -0.10 -10.58 21.96
CA GLU A 163 0.59 -11.87 22.02
C GLU A 163 -0.44 -12.97 21.72
N GLY A 164 -0.08 -13.88 20.83
CA GLY A 164 -0.93 -14.99 20.42
C GLY A 164 -1.10 -16.06 21.50
#